data_df7372c3930a4be49b65f38618cc1a4f
#
_entry.id   df7372c3930a4be49b65f38618cc1a4f
#
_cell.length_a   1.000
_cell.length_b   1.000
_cell.length_c   1.000
_cell.angle_alpha   90.00
_cell.angle_beta   90.00
_cell.angle_gamma   90.00
#
_symmetry.space_group_name_H-M   'P 1'
#
loop_
_entity.id
_entity.type
_entity.pdbx_description
1 polymer ?
#
loop_
_entity_poly.entity_id
_entity_poly.type
_entity_poly.pdbx_seq_one_letter_code
_entity_poly.pdbx_strand_id
1 'polypeptide(L)'
;MTATASHTEQLADFRAELRHLDPDIQVDDSRLARALYSSDASIYRVVPAAVVHPHDEAQVRALCQAASAVGLPITSRGAGTSCAGNAVGPGVIVDLSGMDEIADVDVEHRCVRVQPGVVQEQLQRVLRPFGLRYGPDPSTSSRCTIGGMIGNNACGPRALAYGRTADTIESARLVIAGGEVEPLAAAASSDWASERVSALVERNLGTIRTQFGSFSRQLSGYSMEHLLPENHRDMAKFIAGTEGTLGIVTEACVSLVAERPCSITVALGYASMAEAADAITALLPFCPVACEGFGRRIVEVVARSGKPVPDLPRGDGWIFV
;
A
#
# COMPACT_ATOMS: atom_id res chain seq x y z
N MET A 1 -9.30 -36.22 9.69
CA MET A 1 -8.52 -35.49 8.68
C MET A 1 -9.42 -35.40 7.45
N THR A 2 -10.15 -34.30 7.27
CA THR A 2 -10.92 -34.01 6.06
C THR A 2 -9.92 -33.72 4.94
N ALA A 3 -10.01 -34.45 3.83
CA ALA A 3 -9.22 -34.19 2.65
C ALA A 3 -9.50 -32.72 2.21
N THR A 4 -8.46 -31.90 2.12
CA THR A 4 -8.56 -30.57 1.53
C THR A 4 -8.98 -30.73 0.08
N ALA A 5 -10.15 -30.18 -0.29
CA ALA A 5 -10.60 -30.12 -1.66
C ALA A 5 -9.51 -29.52 -2.57
N SER A 6 -9.37 -30.01 -3.78
CA SER A 6 -8.41 -29.43 -4.70
C SER A 6 -8.86 -28.01 -5.08
N HIS A 7 -7.92 -27.11 -5.36
CA HIS A 7 -8.26 -25.74 -5.81
C HIS A 7 -9.19 -25.71 -7.02
N THR A 8 -9.22 -26.79 -7.82
CA THR A 8 -10.12 -26.92 -8.97
C THR A 8 -11.57 -27.17 -8.54
N GLU A 9 -11.79 -27.99 -7.49
CA GLU A 9 -13.13 -28.22 -6.92
C GLU A 9 -13.63 -26.96 -6.23
N GLN A 10 -12.80 -26.34 -5.39
CA GLN A 10 -13.12 -25.07 -4.73
C GLN A 10 -13.46 -23.96 -5.73
N LEU A 11 -12.79 -23.90 -6.90
CA LEU A 11 -13.08 -22.90 -7.92
C LEU A 11 -14.46 -23.13 -8.58
N ALA A 12 -14.90 -24.38 -8.76
CA ALA A 12 -16.22 -24.69 -9.29
C ALA A 12 -17.32 -24.25 -8.30
N ASP A 13 -17.13 -24.56 -7.02
CA ASP A 13 -18.04 -24.17 -5.95
C ASP A 13 -18.08 -22.64 -5.78
N PHE A 14 -16.92 -21.98 -5.82
CA PHE A 14 -16.81 -20.52 -5.80
C PHE A 14 -17.61 -19.87 -6.94
N ARG A 15 -17.52 -20.41 -8.18
CA ARG A 15 -18.30 -19.89 -9.30
C ARG A 15 -19.81 -20.13 -9.14
N ALA A 16 -20.19 -21.19 -8.47
CA ALA A 16 -21.61 -21.46 -8.20
C ALA A 16 -22.17 -20.45 -7.18
N GLU A 17 -21.45 -20.26 -6.07
CA GLU A 17 -21.83 -19.26 -5.05
C GLU A 17 -21.84 -17.83 -5.64
N LEU A 18 -20.79 -17.46 -6.39
CA LEU A 18 -20.70 -16.14 -6.99
C LEU A 18 -21.84 -15.82 -7.94
N ARG A 19 -22.29 -16.79 -8.74
CA ARG A 19 -23.45 -16.62 -9.64
C ARG A 19 -24.76 -16.34 -8.90
N HIS A 20 -24.90 -16.80 -7.67
CA HIS A 20 -26.06 -16.49 -6.83
C HIS A 20 -25.99 -15.08 -6.25
N LEU A 21 -24.79 -14.59 -5.94
CA LEU A 21 -24.57 -13.31 -5.33
C LEU A 21 -24.52 -12.17 -6.37
N ASP A 22 -23.79 -12.39 -7.44
CA ASP A 22 -23.66 -11.46 -8.57
C ASP A 22 -23.29 -12.23 -9.87
N PRO A 23 -24.26 -12.43 -10.77
CA PRO A 23 -24.05 -13.18 -12.01
C PRO A 23 -23.17 -12.44 -13.05
N ASP A 24 -22.97 -11.13 -12.87
CA ASP A 24 -22.25 -10.30 -13.85
C ASP A 24 -20.72 -10.38 -13.67
N ILE A 25 -20.27 -10.87 -12.52
CA ILE A 25 -18.82 -11.01 -12.23
C ILE A 25 -18.23 -12.15 -13.08
N GLN A 26 -17.27 -11.79 -13.92
CA GLN A 26 -16.55 -12.73 -14.76
C GLN A 26 -15.35 -13.31 -14.02
N VAL A 27 -15.25 -14.64 -13.99
CA VAL A 27 -14.11 -15.37 -13.40
C VAL A 27 -13.25 -15.93 -14.52
N ASP A 28 -12.08 -15.33 -14.77
CA ASP A 28 -11.14 -15.74 -15.81
C ASP A 28 -10.11 -16.74 -15.28
N ASP A 29 -10.26 -18.02 -15.67
CA ASP A 29 -9.30 -19.09 -15.39
C ASP A 29 -8.49 -19.50 -16.63
N SER A 30 -8.50 -18.70 -17.68
CA SER A 30 -7.72 -18.94 -18.88
C SER A 30 -6.22 -19.09 -18.57
N ARG A 31 -5.54 -19.88 -19.39
CA ARG A 31 -4.08 -20.05 -19.26
C ARG A 31 -3.35 -18.71 -19.36
N LEU A 32 -3.87 -17.77 -20.17
CA LEU A 32 -3.28 -16.45 -20.36
C LEU A 32 -3.41 -15.62 -19.08
N ALA A 33 -4.62 -15.44 -18.52
CA ALA A 33 -4.83 -14.68 -17.30
C ALA A 33 -4.00 -15.23 -16.14
N ARG A 34 -4.06 -16.55 -15.92
CA ARG A 34 -3.28 -17.20 -14.85
C ARG A 34 -1.76 -17.04 -15.03
N ALA A 35 -1.26 -17.01 -16.27
CA ALA A 35 0.15 -16.78 -16.55
C ALA A 35 0.54 -15.32 -16.27
N LEU A 36 -0.26 -14.35 -16.70
CA LEU A 36 -0.02 -12.91 -16.49
C LEU A 36 0.01 -12.55 -15.01
N TYR A 37 -0.89 -13.13 -14.21
CA TYR A 37 -1.01 -12.85 -12.78
C TYR A 37 -0.17 -13.79 -11.89
N SER A 38 0.64 -14.67 -12.47
CA SER A 38 1.51 -15.59 -11.71
C SER A 38 2.76 -14.94 -11.15
N SER A 39 3.09 -13.71 -11.52
CA SER A 39 4.28 -12.96 -11.05
C SER A 39 3.92 -11.52 -10.72
N ASP A 40 4.74 -10.90 -9.90
CA ASP A 40 4.75 -9.47 -9.61
C ASP A 40 6.20 -8.93 -9.78
N ALA A 41 6.56 -7.83 -9.14
CA ALA A 41 7.93 -7.32 -9.20
C ALA A 41 8.92 -8.08 -8.29
N SER A 42 8.45 -9.09 -7.56
CA SER A 42 9.29 -9.96 -6.72
C SER A 42 9.97 -11.07 -7.53
N ILE A 43 10.75 -11.88 -6.83
CA ILE A 43 11.35 -13.11 -7.39
C ILE A 43 10.41 -14.31 -7.35
N TYR A 44 9.21 -14.16 -6.79
CA TYR A 44 8.27 -15.26 -6.61
C TYR A 44 7.38 -15.46 -7.84
N ARG A 45 6.94 -16.69 -8.03
CA ARG A 45 5.95 -17.05 -9.04
C ARG A 45 4.96 -18.04 -8.46
N VAL A 46 3.68 -17.63 -8.39
CA VAL A 46 2.57 -18.46 -7.92
C VAL A 46 1.44 -18.37 -8.93
N VAL A 47 1.10 -19.51 -9.55
CA VAL A 47 0.03 -19.54 -10.56
C VAL A 47 -1.32 -19.54 -9.83
N PRO A 48 -2.18 -18.52 -10.02
CA PRO A 48 -3.49 -18.46 -9.39
C PRO A 48 -4.47 -19.48 -9.97
N ALA A 49 -5.54 -19.78 -9.23
CA ALA A 49 -6.66 -20.57 -9.73
C ALA A 49 -7.47 -19.81 -10.79
N ALA A 50 -7.74 -18.51 -10.54
CA ALA A 50 -8.44 -17.60 -11.43
C ALA A 50 -8.10 -16.15 -11.14
N VAL A 51 -8.57 -15.24 -12.00
CA VAL A 51 -8.50 -13.79 -11.86
C VAL A 51 -9.91 -13.21 -12.00
N VAL A 52 -10.22 -12.19 -11.20
CA VAL A 52 -11.48 -11.43 -11.27
C VAL A 52 -11.19 -9.94 -11.22
N HIS A 53 -12.04 -9.15 -11.87
CA HIS A 53 -11.90 -7.69 -11.98
C HIS A 53 -13.21 -7.04 -11.50
N PRO A 54 -13.37 -6.80 -10.19
CA PRO A 54 -14.55 -6.09 -9.70
C PRO A 54 -14.51 -4.60 -10.11
N HIS A 55 -15.70 -4.03 -10.30
CA HIS A 55 -15.87 -2.63 -10.68
C HIS A 55 -16.38 -1.76 -9.52
N ASP A 56 -16.90 -2.37 -8.46
CA ASP A 56 -17.45 -1.67 -7.31
C ASP A 56 -17.32 -2.49 -6.01
N GLU A 57 -17.70 -1.87 -4.90
CA GLU A 57 -17.67 -2.47 -3.57
C GLU A 57 -18.65 -3.65 -3.47
N ALA A 58 -19.80 -3.61 -4.13
CA ALA A 58 -20.79 -4.69 -4.06
C ALA A 58 -20.20 -5.97 -4.64
N GLN A 59 -19.48 -5.87 -5.75
CA GLN A 59 -18.77 -6.99 -6.36
C GLN A 59 -17.64 -7.52 -5.47
N VAL A 60 -16.87 -6.63 -4.83
CA VAL A 60 -15.84 -7.06 -3.86
C VAL A 60 -16.47 -7.82 -2.69
N ARG A 61 -17.62 -7.37 -2.19
CA ARG A 61 -18.36 -8.07 -1.13
C ARG A 61 -18.80 -9.46 -1.55
N ALA A 62 -19.40 -9.59 -2.75
CA ALA A 62 -19.83 -10.87 -3.30
C ALA A 62 -18.65 -11.84 -3.47
N LEU A 63 -17.51 -11.36 -3.95
CA LEU A 63 -16.26 -12.13 -4.09
C LEU A 63 -15.75 -12.64 -2.73
N CYS A 64 -15.68 -11.77 -1.72
CA CYS A 64 -15.23 -12.16 -0.38
C CYS A 64 -16.19 -13.17 0.25
N GLN A 65 -17.49 -12.97 0.12
CA GLN A 65 -18.51 -13.87 0.64
C GLN A 65 -18.45 -15.24 -0.01
N ALA A 66 -18.42 -15.30 -1.36
CA ALA A 66 -18.32 -16.56 -2.09
C ALA A 66 -17.03 -17.34 -1.75
N ALA A 67 -15.89 -16.63 -1.70
CA ALA A 67 -14.60 -17.25 -1.38
C ALA A 67 -14.56 -17.78 0.07
N SER A 68 -15.12 -17.04 1.02
CA SER A 68 -15.23 -17.46 2.41
C SER A 68 -16.10 -18.70 2.58
N ALA A 69 -17.23 -18.78 1.85
CA ALA A 69 -18.15 -19.92 1.90
C ALA A 69 -17.48 -21.24 1.49
N VAL A 70 -16.56 -21.21 0.54
CA VAL A 70 -15.89 -22.40 -0.01
C VAL A 70 -14.45 -22.57 0.51
N GLY A 71 -13.94 -21.63 1.32
CA GLY A 71 -12.56 -21.67 1.83
C GLY A 71 -11.50 -21.47 0.73
N LEU A 72 -11.82 -20.75 -0.35
CA LEU A 72 -10.88 -20.44 -1.43
C LEU A 72 -10.09 -19.16 -1.08
N PRO A 73 -8.74 -19.18 -1.08
CA PRO A 73 -7.96 -17.98 -0.77
C PRO A 73 -8.16 -16.87 -1.80
N ILE A 74 -8.20 -15.62 -1.32
CA ILE A 74 -8.18 -14.42 -2.15
C ILE A 74 -6.85 -13.70 -1.98
N THR A 75 -6.33 -13.12 -3.07
CA THR A 75 -5.22 -12.17 -3.04
C THR A 75 -5.66 -10.90 -3.76
N SER A 76 -5.84 -9.81 -3.03
CA SER A 76 -6.08 -8.49 -3.63
C SER A 76 -4.84 -7.97 -4.34
N ARG A 77 -5.02 -7.36 -5.51
CA ARG A 77 -3.92 -6.88 -6.33
C ARG A 77 -4.22 -5.49 -6.91
N GLY A 78 -3.25 -4.59 -6.77
CA GLY A 78 -3.16 -3.38 -7.59
C GLY A 78 -2.25 -3.63 -8.79
N ALA A 79 -1.23 -2.82 -8.98
CA ALA A 79 -0.31 -2.92 -10.13
C ALA A 79 0.74 -4.05 -10.02
N GLY A 80 0.81 -4.80 -8.93
CA GLY A 80 1.81 -5.85 -8.72
C GLY A 80 3.25 -5.33 -8.66
N THR A 81 3.45 -4.11 -8.16
CA THR A 81 4.77 -3.46 -8.05
C THR A 81 5.54 -3.82 -6.78
N SER A 82 4.96 -4.60 -5.87
CA SER A 82 5.64 -5.07 -4.67
C SER A 82 6.79 -6.02 -4.98
N CYS A 83 7.92 -5.83 -4.30
CA CYS A 83 9.07 -6.73 -4.40
C CYS A 83 9.05 -7.87 -3.36
N ALA A 84 8.01 -7.96 -2.51
CA ALA A 84 7.90 -8.92 -1.43
C ALA A 84 7.06 -10.16 -1.77
N GLY A 85 6.36 -10.19 -2.91
CA GLY A 85 5.55 -11.34 -3.34
C GLY A 85 4.14 -11.35 -2.77
N ASN A 86 3.67 -10.25 -2.19
CA ASN A 86 2.33 -10.16 -1.60
C ASN A 86 1.21 -9.91 -2.62
N ALA A 87 1.54 -9.74 -3.91
CA ALA A 87 0.56 -9.57 -4.98
C ALA A 87 0.35 -10.86 -5.82
N VAL A 88 0.88 -12.00 -5.38
CA VAL A 88 0.68 -13.32 -6.00
C VAL A 88 0.14 -14.31 -5.00
N GLY A 89 -0.69 -15.25 -5.45
CA GLY A 89 -1.31 -16.25 -4.57
C GLY A 89 -1.94 -17.40 -5.35
N PRO A 90 -2.18 -18.56 -4.70
CA PRO A 90 -2.66 -19.78 -5.37
C PRO A 90 -4.17 -19.79 -5.65
N GLY A 91 -4.94 -18.94 -4.95
CA GLY A 91 -6.39 -18.86 -5.07
C GLY A 91 -6.86 -17.89 -6.16
N VAL A 92 -7.84 -17.06 -5.86
CA VAL A 92 -8.35 -16.02 -6.77
C VAL A 92 -7.57 -14.73 -6.58
N ILE A 93 -7.04 -14.20 -7.67
CA ILE A 93 -6.52 -12.83 -7.69
C ILE A 93 -7.69 -11.87 -7.94
N VAL A 94 -7.88 -10.91 -7.06
CA VAL A 94 -8.85 -9.83 -7.21
C VAL A 94 -8.10 -8.57 -7.64
N ASP A 95 -8.14 -8.29 -8.93
CA ASP A 95 -7.49 -7.10 -9.51
C ASP A 95 -8.42 -5.89 -9.38
N LEU A 96 -7.99 -4.92 -8.58
CA LEU A 96 -8.76 -3.72 -8.26
C LEU A 96 -8.48 -2.55 -9.20
N SER A 97 -7.72 -2.74 -10.27
CA SER A 97 -7.35 -1.65 -11.19
C SER A 97 -8.53 -0.99 -11.90
N GLY A 98 -9.68 -1.70 -11.99
CA GLY A 98 -10.93 -1.15 -12.54
C GLY A 98 -11.71 -0.26 -11.56
N MET A 99 -11.33 -0.21 -10.29
CA MET A 99 -11.90 0.68 -9.28
C MET A 99 -11.00 1.91 -9.13
N ASP A 100 -11.05 2.83 -10.08
CA ASP A 100 -10.08 3.93 -10.23
C ASP A 100 -10.71 5.34 -10.18
N GLU A 101 -11.87 5.45 -9.55
CA GLU A 101 -12.55 6.73 -9.37
C GLU A 101 -11.83 7.63 -8.36
N ILE A 102 -11.72 8.92 -8.71
CA ILE A 102 -11.26 10.00 -7.84
C ILE A 102 -12.42 10.96 -7.64
N ALA A 103 -12.87 11.12 -6.40
CA ALA A 103 -13.93 12.06 -6.06
C ALA A 103 -13.44 13.53 -6.16
N ASP A 104 -14.37 14.47 -5.98
CA ASP A 104 -14.04 15.89 -5.91
C ASP A 104 -13.03 16.18 -4.79
N VAL A 105 -12.04 16.99 -5.09
CA VAL A 105 -10.98 17.39 -4.16
C VAL A 105 -11.52 18.39 -3.14
N ASP A 106 -11.51 18.03 -1.88
CA ASP A 106 -11.78 18.98 -0.79
C ASP A 106 -10.54 19.81 -0.51
N VAL A 107 -10.51 21.00 -1.11
CA VAL A 107 -9.38 21.93 -1.00
C VAL A 107 -9.29 22.55 0.40
N GLU A 108 -10.44 22.79 1.05
CA GLU A 108 -10.50 23.40 2.37
C GLU A 108 -9.91 22.47 3.43
N HIS A 109 -10.32 21.20 3.44
CA HIS A 109 -9.81 20.18 4.36
C HIS A 109 -8.54 19.49 3.85
N ARG A 110 -8.14 19.78 2.59
CA ARG A 110 -6.98 19.15 1.92
C ARG A 110 -7.05 17.63 1.96
N CYS A 111 -8.13 17.08 1.51
CA CYS A 111 -8.30 15.65 1.38
C CYS A 111 -9.04 15.29 0.08
N VAL A 112 -8.98 14.00 -0.27
CA VAL A 112 -9.69 13.46 -1.42
C VAL A 112 -10.05 12.01 -1.17
N ARG A 113 -11.25 11.61 -1.57
CA ARG A 113 -11.66 10.20 -1.59
C ARG A 113 -11.26 9.57 -2.91
N VAL A 114 -10.69 8.38 -2.81
CA VAL A 114 -10.18 7.63 -3.97
C VAL A 114 -10.50 6.15 -3.84
N GLN A 115 -10.75 5.50 -4.95
CA GLN A 115 -10.84 4.06 -5.05
C GLN A 115 -9.44 3.41 -5.11
N PRO A 116 -9.31 2.11 -4.77
CA PRO A 116 -8.02 1.45 -4.59
C PRO A 116 -7.19 1.31 -5.86
N GLY A 117 -7.82 1.28 -7.05
CA GLY A 117 -7.17 1.17 -8.34
C GLY A 117 -6.56 2.48 -8.88
N VAL A 118 -6.85 3.61 -8.24
CA VAL A 118 -6.28 4.90 -8.64
C VAL A 118 -4.76 4.86 -8.64
N VAL A 119 -4.14 5.15 -9.79
CA VAL A 119 -2.68 5.23 -9.91
C VAL A 119 -2.18 6.52 -9.27
N GLN A 120 -1.11 6.44 -8.48
CA GLN A 120 -0.57 7.57 -7.72
C GLN A 120 -0.26 8.79 -8.62
N GLU A 121 0.35 8.59 -9.78
CA GLU A 121 0.63 9.68 -10.72
C GLU A 121 -0.65 10.29 -11.34
N GLN A 122 -1.69 9.49 -11.53
CA GLN A 122 -3.00 9.98 -11.97
C GLN A 122 -3.59 10.91 -10.92
N LEU A 123 -3.56 10.51 -9.65
CA LEU A 123 -3.97 11.36 -8.53
C LEU A 123 -3.17 12.67 -8.51
N GLN A 124 -1.84 12.63 -8.65
CA GLN A 124 -1.01 13.84 -8.70
C GLN A 124 -1.41 14.79 -9.82
N ARG A 125 -1.79 14.26 -11.00
CA ARG A 125 -2.26 15.10 -12.12
C ARG A 125 -3.57 15.81 -11.80
N VAL A 126 -4.51 15.14 -11.12
CA VAL A 126 -5.78 15.72 -10.68
C VAL A 126 -5.55 16.81 -9.63
N LEU A 127 -4.60 16.62 -8.71
CA LEU A 127 -4.33 17.54 -7.61
C LEU A 127 -3.56 18.81 -8.00
N ARG A 128 -2.76 18.73 -9.05
CA ARG A 128 -1.88 19.85 -9.50
C ARG A 128 -2.60 21.19 -9.72
N PRO A 129 -3.79 21.26 -10.34
CA PRO A 129 -4.52 22.52 -10.52
C PRO A 129 -4.89 23.23 -9.23
N PHE A 130 -4.99 22.49 -8.12
CA PHE A 130 -5.31 23.00 -6.79
C PHE A 130 -4.07 23.42 -5.98
N GLY A 131 -2.86 23.27 -6.54
CA GLY A 131 -1.62 23.48 -5.79
C GLY A 131 -1.42 22.47 -4.66
N LEU A 132 -2.04 21.29 -4.78
CA LEU A 132 -1.99 20.20 -3.82
C LEU A 132 -1.28 18.99 -4.40
N ARG A 133 -0.80 18.12 -3.51
CA ARG A 133 -0.23 16.82 -3.84
C ARG A 133 -0.54 15.77 -2.79
N TYR A 134 -0.56 14.51 -3.19
CA TYR A 134 -0.46 13.38 -2.30
C TYR A 134 1.00 13.20 -1.88
N GLY A 135 1.27 13.14 -0.57
CA GLY A 135 2.62 13.20 -0.01
C GLY A 135 3.53 12.04 -0.41
N PRO A 136 3.15 10.76 -0.18
CA PRO A 136 3.97 9.59 -0.49
C PRO A 136 4.27 9.48 -1.98
N ASP A 137 5.55 9.25 -2.33
CA ASP A 137 6.03 9.26 -3.71
C ASP A 137 6.97 8.07 -4.03
N PRO A 138 6.49 6.83 -3.99
CA PRO A 138 7.32 5.67 -4.30
C PRO A 138 7.86 5.74 -5.72
N SER A 139 8.99 5.08 -5.96
CA SER A 139 9.65 5.04 -7.29
C SER A 139 8.76 4.46 -8.40
N THR A 140 7.70 3.77 -8.03
CA THR A 140 6.70 3.17 -8.92
C THR A 140 5.47 4.05 -9.12
N SER A 141 5.52 5.34 -8.80
CA SER A 141 4.39 6.28 -8.83
C SER A 141 3.59 6.28 -10.13
N SER A 142 4.24 6.01 -11.27
CA SER A 142 3.58 5.91 -12.57
C SER A 142 2.72 4.64 -12.75
N ARG A 143 2.75 3.72 -11.79
CA ARG A 143 2.05 2.43 -11.87
C ARG A 143 1.35 2.03 -10.57
N CYS A 144 1.98 2.27 -9.40
CA CYS A 144 1.41 1.84 -8.13
C CYS A 144 0.05 2.46 -7.89
N THR A 145 -0.86 1.68 -7.34
CA THR A 145 -2.23 2.10 -7.01
C THR A 145 -2.35 2.47 -5.55
N ILE A 146 -3.29 3.34 -5.21
CA ILE A 146 -3.49 3.81 -3.83
C ILE A 146 -3.80 2.62 -2.90
N GLY A 147 -4.66 1.67 -3.31
CA GLY A 147 -4.92 0.46 -2.52
C GLY A 147 -3.66 -0.39 -2.30
N GLY A 148 -2.81 -0.53 -3.33
CA GLY A 148 -1.52 -1.20 -3.20
C GLY A 148 -0.56 -0.44 -2.28
N MET A 149 -0.57 0.89 -2.31
CA MET A 149 0.22 1.73 -1.39
C MET A 149 -0.25 1.57 0.06
N ILE A 150 -1.57 1.49 0.29
CA ILE A 150 -2.14 1.22 1.62
C ILE A 150 -1.70 -0.18 2.09
N GLY A 151 -1.91 -1.21 1.28
CA GLY A 151 -1.54 -2.58 1.63
C GLY A 151 -0.08 -2.73 2.03
N ASN A 152 0.83 -2.02 1.36
CA ASN A 152 2.27 -2.08 1.63
C ASN A 152 2.77 -1.00 2.61
N ASN A 153 1.91 -0.10 3.11
CA ASN A 153 2.34 1.11 3.80
C ASN A 153 3.46 1.83 3.06
N ALA A 154 3.25 2.03 1.75
CA ALA A 154 4.29 2.53 0.86
C ALA A 154 4.78 3.92 1.28
N CYS A 155 6.05 4.16 1.05
CA CYS A 155 6.67 5.47 1.21
C CYS A 155 7.62 5.72 0.02
N GLY A 156 8.24 6.90 -0.01
CA GLY A 156 9.22 7.26 -1.02
C GLY A 156 10.30 8.14 -0.44
N PRO A 157 11.18 8.73 -1.27
CA PRO A 157 12.23 9.65 -0.84
C PRO A 157 11.72 10.80 0.01
N ARG A 158 10.50 11.28 -0.27
CA ARG A 158 9.86 12.39 0.44
C ARG A 158 9.15 11.99 1.74
N ALA A 159 9.29 10.73 2.16
CA ALA A 159 8.73 10.28 3.44
C ALA A 159 9.30 11.06 4.65
N LEU A 160 10.48 11.66 4.49
CA LEU A 160 11.08 12.51 5.52
C LEU A 160 10.19 13.71 5.85
N ALA A 161 9.59 14.34 4.84
CA ALA A 161 8.72 15.50 5.01
C ALA A 161 7.24 15.14 5.07
N TYR A 162 6.80 14.10 4.37
CA TYR A 162 5.37 13.82 4.13
C TYR A 162 4.89 12.50 4.74
N GLY A 163 5.77 11.76 5.40
CA GLY A 163 5.41 10.49 6.04
C GLY A 163 5.21 9.32 5.07
N ARG A 164 4.63 8.29 5.60
CA ARG A 164 4.25 7.03 4.93
C ARG A 164 2.79 7.11 4.47
N THR A 165 2.31 6.12 3.73
CA THR A 165 0.89 6.01 3.38
C THR A 165 0.00 5.99 4.63
N ALA A 166 0.35 5.24 5.69
CA ALA A 166 -0.39 5.24 6.94
C ALA A 166 -0.62 6.64 7.52
N ASP A 167 0.39 7.51 7.40
CA ASP A 167 0.34 8.85 7.98
C ASP A 167 -0.63 9.78 7.23
N THR A 168 -1.13 9.36 6.05
CA THR A 168 -2.02 10.14 5.18
C THR A 168 -3.46 9.64 5.13
N ILE A 169 -3.78 8.47 5.70
CA ILE A 169 -5.13 7.92 5.66
C ILE A 169 -5.98 8.57 6.75
N GLU A 170 -7.07 9.21 6.36
CA GLU A 170 -8.06 9.79 7.29
C GLU A 170 -9.20 8.83 7.58
N SER A 171 -9.66 8.13 6.54
CA SER A 171 -10.67 7.08 6.65
C SER A 171 -10.54 6.09 5.50
N ALA A 172 -11.12 4.91 5.66
CA ALA A 172 -11.18 3.90 4.61
C ALA A 172 -12.45 3.05 4.74
N ARG A 173 -12.79 2.35 3.68
CA ARG A 173 -13.79 1.28 3.66
C ARG A 173 -13.08 -0.03 3.39
N LEU A 174 -13.30 -1.01 4.26
CA LEU A 174 -12.65 -2.32 4.19
C LEU A 174 -13.72 -3.40 4.06
N VAL A 175 -13.64 -4.23 3.03
CA VAL A 175 -14.45 -5.45 2.93
C VAL A 175 -13.68 -6.59 3.57
N ILE A 176 -14.24 -7.19 4.62
CA ILE A 176 -13.65 -8.34 5.32
C ILE A 176 -14.09 -9.67 4.71
N ALA A 177 -13.51 -10.76 5.19
CA ALA A 177 -13.68 -12.10 4.58
C ALA A 177 -15.14 -12.56 4.43
N GLY A 178 -16.05 -12.15 5.31
CA GLY A 178 -17.49 -12.46 5.23
C GLY A 178 -18.29 -11.59 4.25
N GLY A 179 -17.65 -10.59 3.64
CA GLY A 179 -18.32 -9.62 2.76
C GLY A 179 -18.95 -8.43 3.48
N GLU A 180 -18.79 -8.32 4.81
CA GLU A 180 -19.17 -7.14 5.55
C GLU A 180 -18.25 -5.96 5.24
N VAL A 181 -18.80 -4.75 5.25
CA VAL A 181 -18.06 -3.51 5.04
C VAL A 181 -17.80 -2.82 6.36
N GLU A 182 -16.55 -2.63 6.68
CA GLU A 182 -16.10 -1.91 7.87
C GLU A 182 -15.66 -0.48 7.50
N PRO A 183 -16.40 0.55 7.94
CA PRO A 183 -15.95 1.92 7.85
C PRO A 183 -14.86 2.16 8.91
N LEU A 184 -13.68 2.60 8.48
CA LEU A 184 -12.53 2.80 9.33
C LEU A 184 -12.15 4.29 9.39
N ALA A 185 -11.97 4.81 10.61
CA ALA A 185 -11.47 6.15 10.86
C ALA A 185 -10.80 6.21 12.25
N ALA A 186 -10.16 7.33 12.57
CA ALA A 186 -9.70 7.60 13.92
C ALA A 186 -10.91 7.70 14.86
N ALA A 187 -10.81 7.05 16.02
CA ALA A 187 -11.87 7.04 17.06
C ALA A 187 -13.27 6.60 16.59
N ALA A 188 -13.40 6.09 15.37
CA ALA A 188 -14.67 5.56 14.89
C ALA A 188 -14.88 4.15 15.42
N SER A 189 -15.99 3.93 16.09
CA SER A 189 -16.44 2.62 16.51
C SER A 189 -17.18 1.94 15.35
N SER A 190 -16.57 1.00 14.66
CA SER A 190 -17.35 -0.12 14.15
C SER A 190 -17.50 -1.12 15.29
N ASP A 191 -18.71 -1.51 15.61
CA ASP A 191 -18.98 -2.34 16.80
C ASP A 191 -18.25 -3.69 16.79
N TRP A 192 -17.95 -4.23 15.62
CA TRP A 192 -17.36 -5.55 15.48
C TRP A 192 -15.83 -5.57 15.69
N ALA A 193 -15.09 -4.71 15.01
CA ALA A 193 -13.62 -4.68 15.12
C ALA A 193 -13.20 -4.03 16.44
N SER A 194 -13.96 -3.06 16.95
CA SER A 194 -13.58 -2.23 18.08
C SER A 194 -13.46 -3.01 19.38
N GLU A 195 -14.41 -3.90 19.75
CA GLU A 195 -14.35 -4.64 21.01
C GLU A 195 -13.24 -5.68 21.03
N ARG A 196 -13.15 -6.51 19.97
CA ARG A 196 -12.14 -7.58 19.90
C ARG A 196 -10.73 -7.03 19.77
N VAL A 197 -10.54 -6.03 18.92
CA VAL A 197 -9.25 -5.35 18.72
C VAL A 197 -8.88 -4.57 19.97
N SER A 198 -9.81 -3.85 20.60
CA SER A 198 -9.56 -3.14 21.85
C SER A 198 -9.13 -4.11 22.97
N ALA A 199 -9.83 -5.23 23.15
CA ALA A 199 -9.46 -6.24 24.13
C ALA A 199 -8.09 -6.88 23.86
N LEU A 200 -7.71 -7.05 22.58
CA LEU A 200 -6.37 -7.51 22.20
C LEU A 200 -5.32 -6.47 22.57
N VAL A 201 -5.55 -5.21 22.24
CA VAL A 201 -4.63 -4.09 22.51
C VAL A 201 -4.45 -3.92 24.02
N GLU A 202 -5.54 -3.91 24.80
CA GLU A 202 -5.49 -3.76 26.27
C GLU A 202 -4.68 -4.84 26.95
N ARG A 203 -4.79 -6.09 26.51
CA ARG A 203 -3.99 -7.20 27.05
C ARG A 203 -2.50 -7.10 26.69
N ASN A 204 -2.14 -6.33 25.65
CA ASN A 204 -0.79 -6.25 25.12
C ASN A 204 -0.20 -4.83 25.16
N LEU A 205 -0.80 -3.88 25.89
CA LEU A 205 -0.37 -2.47 25.93
C LEU A 205 1.13 -2.30 26.15
N GLY A 206 1.70 -3.02 27.13
CA GLY A 206 3.12 -2.95 27.44
C GLY A 206 4.00 -3.35 26.27
N THR A 207 3.66 -4.44 25.61
CA THR A 207 4.40 -4.94 24.43
C THR A 207 4.27 -3.98 23.26
N ILE A 208 3.06 -3.50 22.99
CA ILE A 208 2.84 -2.58 21.85
C ILE A 208 3.63 -1.28 22.06
N ARG A 209 3.57 -0.67 23.24
CA ARG A 209 4.30 0.58 23.54
C ARG A 209 5.81 0.45 23.47
N THR A 210 6.36 -0.72 23.74
CA THR A 210 7.82 -0.92 23.81
C THR A 210 8.43 -1.52 22.56
N GLN A 211 7.63 -2.19 21.71
CA GLN A 211 8.13 -2.93 20.55
C GLN A 211 7.69 -2.35 19.21
N PHE A 212 6.62 -1.54 19.20
CA PHE A 212 6.07 -0.94 17.99
C PHE A 212 6.33 0.57 17.96
N GLY A 213 6.36 1.15 16.76
CA GLY A 213 6.56 2.59 16.58
C GLY A 213 7.91 3.11 17.09
N SER A 214 8.92 2.24 17.24
CA SER A 214 10.23 2.60 17.81
C SER A 214 11.06 3.50 16.88
N PHE A 215 10.73 3.54 15.59
CA PHE A 215 11.34 4.42 14.59
C PHE A 215 10.33 4.79 13.50
N SER A 216 10.49 5.97 12.91
CA SER A 216 9.49 6.62 12.04
C SER A 216 9.14 5.85 10.76
N ARG A 217 10.04 5.03 10.24
CA ARG A 217 9.82 4.22 9.01
C ARG A 217 9.70 2.71 9.32
N GLN A 218 9.07 2.36 10.42
CA GLN A 218 8.72 0.98 10.70
C GLN A 218 7.58 0.55 9.78
N LEU A 219 7.87 -0.34 8.81
CA LEU A 219 6.95 -0.74 7.74
C LEU A 219 6.63 -2.23 7.76
N SER A 220 7.34 -3.03 8.54
CA SER A 220 7.18 -4.48 8.56
C SER A 220 6.14 -4.92 9.57
N GLY A 221 5.21 -5.76 9.12
CA GLY A 221 4.12 -6.30 9.95
C GLY A 221 3.02 -5.28 10.24
N TYR A 222 2.15 -5.63 11.16
CA TYR A 222 1.03 -4.79 11.55
C TYR A 222 1.48 -3.63 12.44
N SER A 223 1.10 -2.42 12.08
CA SER A 223 1.43 -1.19 12.83
C SER A 223 0.50 -1.02 14.03
N MET A 224 0.67 -1.89 15.05
CA MET A 224 -0.20 -1.95 16.23
C MET A 224 -0.17 -0.67 17.07
N GLU A 225 0.88 0.16 16.93
CA GLU A 225 0.99 1.45 17.61
C GLU A 225 -0.17 2.39 17.30
N HIS A 226 -0.77 2.30 16.10
CA HIS A 226 -1.93 3.12 15.74
C HIS A 226 -3.18 2.77 16.56
N LEU A 227 -3.24 1.56 17.13
CA LEU A 227 -4.38 1.11 17.93
C LEU A 227 -4.26 1.47 19.41
N LEU A 228 -3.16 2.09 19.84
CA LEU A 228 -3.01 2.55 21.22
C LEU A 228 -4.04 3.63 21.55
N PRO A 229 -4.54 3.69 22.80
CA PRO A 229 -5.48 4.72 23.23
C PRO A 229 -4.97 6.15 22.99
N GLU A 230 -3.69 6.39 23.24
CA GLU A 230 -3.00 7.66 22.99
C GLU A 230 -2.92 8.04 21.51
N ASN A 231 -3.06 7.09 20.61
CA ASN A 231 -3.12 7.27 19.15
C ASN A 231 -4.56 7.16 18.62
N HIS A 232 -5.55 7.40 19.48
CA HIS A 232 -6.99 7.44 19.17
C HIS A 232 -7.55 6.14 18.61
N ARG A 233 -6.87 4.99 18.79
CA ARG A 233 -7.27 3.68 18.24
C ARG A 233 -7.58 3.76 16.74
N ASP A 234 -6.68 4.37 15.99
CA ASP A 234 -6.86 4.71 14.58
C ASP A 234 -6.81 3.46 13.71
N MET A 235 -7.99 2.91 13.39
CA MET A 235 -8.15 1.74 12.55
C MET A 235 -7.81 2.02 11.08
N ALA A 236 -8.00 3.25 10.61
CA ALA A 236 -7.69 3.61 9.24
C ALA A 236 -6.18 3.60 8.99
N LYS A 237 -5.38 4.09 9.93
CA LYS A 237 -3.92 3.99 9.85
C LYS A 237 -3.42 2.57 10.06
N PHE A 238 -4.09 1.80 10.93
CA PHE A 238 -3.71 0.41 11.24
C PHE A 238 -3.75 -0.51 10.02
N ILE A 239 -4.71 -0.34 9.09
CA ILE A 239 -4.79 -1.21 7.91
C ILE A 239 -3.63 -1.01 6.93
N ALA A 240 -2.89 0.09 7.02
CA ALA A 240 -1.71 0.29 6.20
C ALA A 240 -0.59 -0.67 6.60
N GLY A 241 -0.10 -1.44 5.64
CA GLY A 241 0.92 -2.45 5.85
C GLY A 241 0.38 -3.83 6.23
N THR A 242 -0.93 -4.04 6.19
CA THR A 242 -1.54 -5.35 6.45
C THR A 242 -1.53 -6.28 5.23
N GLU A 243 -1.10 -5.79 4.08
CA GLU A 243 -0.91 -6.54 2.83
C GLU A 243 -2.19 -7.28 2.36
N GLY A 244 -3.37 -6.70 2.65
CA GLY A 244 -4.67 -7.29 2.30
C GLY A 244 -5.07 -8.50 3.16
N THR A 245 -4.34 -8.82 4.23
CA THR A 245 -4.61 -10.00 5.06
C THR A 245 -5.82 -9.85 5.99
N LEU A 246 -6.27 -8.61 6.24
CA LEU A 246 -7.45 -8.32 7.05
C LEU A 246 -8.70 -8.04 6.22
N GLY A 247 -8.54 -7.71 4.94
CA GLY A 247 -9.64 -7.40 4.04
C GLY A 247 -9.16 -6.64 2.81
N ILE A 248 -10.11 -6.24 1.97
CA ILE A 248 -9.89 -5.50 0.73
C ILE A 248 -10.37 -4.06 0.91
N VAL A 249 -9.48 -3.09 0.74
CA VAL A 249 -9.85 -1.66 0.73
C VAL A 249 -10.62 -1.36 -0.55
N THR A 250 -11.79 -0.73 -0.43
CA THR A 250 -12.64 -0.34 -1.56
C THR A 250 -12.72 1.17 -1.76
N GLU A 251 -12.44 1.95 -0.73
CA GLU A 251 -12.33 3.40 -0.78
C GLU A 251 -11.38 3.87 0.33
N ALA A 252 -10.67 4.97 0.11
CA ALA A 252 -9.92 5.66 1.15
C ALA A 252 -10.05 7.17 0.98
N CYS A 253 -10.16 7.90 2.10
CA CYS A 253 -9.93 9.33 2.16
C CYS A 253 -8.47 9.56 2.56
N VAL A 254 -7.75 10.30 1.73
CA VAL A 254 -6.33 10.57 1.96
C VAL A 254 -6.08 12.07 2.09
N SER A 255 -5.24 12.44 3.06
CA SER A 255 -4.83 13.83 3.26
C SER A 255 -3.81 14.27 2.22
N LEU A 256 -3.83 15.55 1.93
CA LEU A 256 -3.04 16.19 0.89
C LEU A 256 -2.13 17.27 1.52
N VAL A 257 -0.99 17.49 0.89
CA VAL A 257 -0.07 18.56 1.28
C VAL A 257 0.03 19.60 0.17
N ALA A 258 0.36 20.84 0.54
CA ALA A 258 0.60 21.88 -0.45
C ALA A 258 1.81 21.53 -1.33
N GLU A 259 1.67 21.69 -2.64
CA GLU A 259 2.80 21.56 -3.56
C GLU A 259 3.76 22.73 -3.34
N ARG A 260 5.04 22.45 -3.22
CA ARG A 260 6.06 23.50 -3.10
C ARG A 260 6.30 24.12 -4.48
N PRO A 261 6.23 25.46 -4.61
CA PRO A 261 6.38 26.13 -5.92
C PRO A 261 7.78 25.95 -6.52
N CYS A 262 8.78 25.75 -5.69
CA CYS A 262 10.15 25.53 -6.11
C CYS A 262 10.78 24.42 -5.28
N SER A 263 11.54 23.55 -5.93
CA SER A 263 12.42 22.58 -5.26
C SER A 263 13.79 22.63 -5.91
N ILE A 264 14.82 22.52 -5.08
CA ILE A 264 16.22 22.43 -5.50
C ILE A 264 16.75 21.12 -4.98
N THR A 265 17.49 20.39 -5.78
CA THR A 265 18.22 19.21 -5.33
C THR A 265 19.68 19.56 -5.19
N VAL A 266 20.26 19.35 -4.02
CA VAL A 266 21.67 19.55 -3.73
C VAL A 266 22.34 18.20 -3.56
N ALA A 267 23.39 17.96 -4.34
CA ALA A 267 24.25 16.78 -4.18
C ALA A 267 25.47 17.13 -3.32
N LEU A 268 25.64 16.43 -2.22
CA LEU A 268 26.77 16.59 -1.29
C LEU A 268 27.68 15.37 -1.41
N GLY A 269 28.99 15.58 -1.61
CA GLY A 269 29.99 14.53 -1.74
C GLY A 269 30.81 14.35 -0.45
N TYR A 270 31.03 13.11 -0.06
CA TYR A 270 31.76 12.69 1.13
C TYR A 270 32.80 11.64 0.76
N ALA A 271 33.85 11.51 1.57
CA ALA A 271 34.88 10.51 1.32
C ALA A 271 34.39 9.06 1.45
N SER A 272 33.31 8.84 2.19
CA SER A 272 32.68 7.52 2.35
C SER A 272 31.18 7.63 2.64
N MET A 273 30.46 6.51 2.49
CA MET A 273 29.05 6.44 2.92
C MET A 273 28.88 6.55 4.45
N ALA A 274 29.88 6.17 5.24
CA ALA A 274 29.84 6.34 6.69
C ALA A 274 29.85 7.83 7.04
N GLU A 275 30.76 8.61 6.49
CA GLU A 275 30.81 10.06 6.67
C GLU A 275 29.56 10.76 6.14
N ALA A 276 29.02 10.30 5.01
CA ALA A 276 27.77 10.79 4.47
C ALA A 276 26.60 10.55 5.47
N ALA A 277 26.52 9.36 6.07
CA ALA A 277 25.50 9.03 7.06
C ALA A 277 25.61 9.89 8.34
N ASP A 278 26.83 10.11 8.83
CA ASP A 278 27.08 10.95 10.00
C ASP A 278 26.67 12.42 9.76
N ALA A 279 26.80 12.90 8.52
CA ALA A 279 26.41 14.27 8.16
C ALA A 279 24.89 14.51 8.15
N ILE A 280 24.05 13.45 8.09
CA ILE A 280 22.58 13.57 8.03
C ILE A 280 22.05 14.38 9.22
N THR A 281 22.58 14.17 10.41
CA THR A 281 22.13 14.87 11.63
C THR A 281 22.27 16.38 11.52
N ALA A 282 23.28 16.87 10.77
CA ALA A 282 23.49 18.29 10.53
C ALA A 282 22.57 18.85 9.42
N LEU A 283 22.00 17.98 8.57
CA LEU A 283 21.09 18.38 7.49
C LEU A 283 19.62 18.46 7.95
N LEU A 284 19.21 17.66 8.94
CA LEU A 284 17.82 17.61 9.42
C LEU A 284 17.26 18.98 9.88
N PRO A 285 18.03 19.86 10.56
CA PRO A 285 17.54 21.19 10.97
C PRO A 285 17.10 22.09 9.81
N PHE A 286 17.56 21.82 8.57
CA PHE A 286 17.12 22.55 7.38
C PHE A 286 15.78 22.04 6.82
N CYS A 287 15.16 21.07 7.48
CA CYS A 287 13.85 20.50 7.09
C CYS A 287 13.79 20.08 5.62
N PRO A 288 14.73 19.26 5.15
CA PRO A 288 14.73 18.80 3.75
C PRO A 288 13.47 17.98 3.46
N VAL A 289 12.99 18.05 2.20
CA VAL A 289 11.86 17.24 1.76
C VAL A 289 12.25 15.77 1.62
N ALA A 290 13.46 15.55 1.12
CA ALA A 290 14.05 14.23 0.94
C ALA A 290 15.53 14.29 1.35
N CYS A 291 16.05 13.13 1.77
CA CYS A 291 17.47 12.96 2.06
C CYS A 291 17.84 11.51 1.70
N GLU A 292 18.42 11.33 0.53
CA GLU A 292 18.73 10.01 -0.02
C GLU A 292 20.23 9.89 -0.28
N GLY A 293 20.80 8.75 0.13
CA GLY A 293 22.23 8.51 -0.03
C GLY A 293 22.56 7.30 -0.89
N PHE A 294 23.65 7.38 -1.66
CA PHE A 294 24.22 6.21 -2.33
C PHE A 294 25.74 6.28 -2.44
N GLY A 295 26.36 5.13 -2.48
CA GLY A 295 27.81 4.99 -2.55
C GLY A 295 28.33 4.75 -3.97
N ARG A 296 29.65 4.89 -4.13
CA ARG A 296 30.41 4.67 -5.38
C ARG A 296 30.02 3.39 -6.09
N ARG A 297 29.78 2.29 -5.36
CA ARG A 297 29.44 0.99 -5.95
C ARG A 297 28.18 1.03 -6.81
N ILE A 298 27.16 1.80 -6.41
CA ILE A 298 25.94 1.98 -7.22
C ILE A 298 26.27 2.76 -8.50
N VAL A 299 27.04 3.83 -8.39
CA VAL A 299 27.50 4.64 -9.54
C VAL A 299 28.25 3.80 -10.56
N GLU A 300 29.18 2.96 -10.10
CA GLU A 300 29.93 2.04 -10.96
C GLU A 300 29.03 1.02 -11.67
N VAL A 301 28.03 0.47 -10.98
CA VAL A 301 27.06 -0.44 -11.61
C VAL A 301 26.26 0.27 -12.70
N VAL A 302 25.80 1.50 -12.45
CA VAL A 302 25.09 2.31 -13.44
C VAL A 302 26.00 2.59 -14.65
N ALA A 303 27.24 3.01 -14.42
CA ALA A 303 28.21 3.26 -15.49
C ALA A 303 28.46 2.00 -16.35
N ARG A 304 28.66 0.83 -15.70
CA ARG A 304 28.85 -0.45 -16.40
C ARG A 304 27.64 -0.88 -17.22
N SER A 305 26.44 -0.44 -16.83
CA SER A 305 25.21 -0.72 -17.60
C SER A 305 25.05 0.16 -18.85
N GLY A 306 26.02 1.03 -19.15
CA GLY A 306 25.99 1.97 -20.27
C GLY A 306 25.03 3.15 -20.08
N LYS A 307 24.48 3.33 -18.89
CA LYS A 307 23.63 4.48 -18.57
C LYS A 307 24.47 5.69 -18.20
N PRO A 308 24.01 6.91 -18.52
CA PRO A 308 24.73 8.12 -18.14
C PRO A 308 24.77 8.27 -16.61
N VAL A 309 25.92 8.63 -16.10
CA VAL A 309 26.12 9.02 -14.70
C VAL A 309 26.13 10.55 -14.66
N PRO A 310 25.35 11.20 -13.80
CA PRO A 310 25.41 12.66 -13.65
C PRO A 310 26.75 13.09 -13.09
N ASP A 311 27.15 14.34 -13.32
CA ASP A 311 28.29 14.94 -12.66
C ASP A 311 28.05 15.02 -11.16
N LEU A 312 28.85 14.28 -10.41
CA LEU A 312 28.76 14.21 -8.96
C LEU A 312 29.92 15.00 -8.31
N PRO A 313 29.69 15.63 -7.15
CA PRO A 313 30.78 16.19 -6.37
C PRO A 313 31.82 15.13 -6.05
N ARG A 314 33.07 15.57 -5.80
CA ARG A 314 34.14 14.65 -5.45
C ARG A 314 33.80 13.85 -4.19
N GLY A 315 33.93 12.52 -4.24
CA GLY A 315 33.65 11.63 -3.11
C GLY A 315 33.39 10.20 -3.53
N ASP A 316 33.12 9.35 -2.53
CA ASP A 316 32.77 7.92 -2.66
C ASP A 316 31.42 7.62 -2.03
N GLY A 317 30.83 8.58 -1.35
CA GLY A 317 29.48 8.60 -0.83
C GLY A 317 28.80 9.93 -1.15
N TRP A 318 27.54 9.91 -1.51
CA TRP A 318 26.77 11.11 -1.84
C TRP A 318 25.43 11.12 -1.13
N ILE A 319 25.02 12.31 -0.71
CA ILE A 319 23.65 12.59 -0.23
C ILE A 319 23.01 13.57 -1.19
N PHE A 320 21.78 13.29 -1.56
CA PHE A 320 20.87 14.16 -2.30
C PHE A 320 19.81 14.69 -1.34
N VAL A 321 19.75 15.99 -1.26
CA VAL A 321 18.86 16.70 -0.34
C VAL A 321 17.88 17.57 -1.12
#